data_d0b732eeba418ed040beec0cd8b40314
#
_entry.id   d0b732eeba418ed040beec0cd8b40314
#
_cell.length_a   1.000
_cell.length_b   1.000
_cell.length_c   1.000
_cell.angle_alpha   90.00
_cell.angle_beta   90.00
_cell.angle_gamma   90.00
#
_symmetry.space_group_name_H-M   'P 1'
#
loop_
_entity.id
_entity.type
_entity.pdbx_description
1 polymer ?
#
loop_
_entity_poly.entity_id
_entity_poly.type
_entity_poly.pdbx_seq_one_letter_code
_entity_poly.pdbx_strand_id
1 'polypeptide(L)'
;MCLLWLAIGIAIGQLPLALLAVLIQVLGGFLAAFGGRRTEEGRMAMGQTLSLRRNLRKISVSQVQQLCRDNPEFFFDMVPDAMALGCDAAFARRFGKSKLPVCPYIQARDTRSLTAKQWCQLMRGILDSMTARQKKMPLDSFRAVMNNYMK
;
A
#
# COMPACT_ATOMS: atom_id res chain seq x y z
N MET A 1 25.27 -3.36 19.19
CA MET A 1 25.06 -3.99 20.53
C MET A 1 25.61 -5.41 20.60
N CYS A 2 25.34 -6.33 19.63
CA CYS A 2 25.84 -7.71 19.67
C CYS A 2 27.37 -7.83 19.71
N LEU A 3 28.11 -6.98 18.96
CA LEU A 3 29.56 -6.99 18.91
C LEU A 3 30.22 -6.62 20.26
N LEU A 4 29.57 -5.78 21.04
CA LEU A 4 30.08 -5.32 22.35
C LEU A 4 30.02 -6.46 23.37
N TRP A 5 28.96 -7.25 23.40
CA TRP A 5 28.81 -8.43 24.25
C TRP A 5 29.79 -9.54 23.86
N LEU A 6 30.08 -9.70 22.59
CA LEU A 6 31.02 -10.67 22.07
C LEU A 6 32.47 -10.30 22.51
N ALA A 7 32.82 -9.01 22.41
CA ALA A 7 34.12 -8.50 22.85
C ALA A 7 34.32 -8.68 24.37
N ILE A 8 33.30 -8.39 25.18
CA ILE A 8 33.35 -8.57 26.64
C ILE A 8 33.48 -10.05 27.01
N GLY A 9 32.76 -10.94 26.35
CA GLY A 9 32.82 -12.39 26.60
C GLY A 9 34.18 -12.99 26.25
N ILE A 10 34.84 -12.52 25.20
CA ILE A 10 36.19 -12.93 24.83
C ILE A 10 37.22 -12.42 25.87
N ALA A 11 37.04 -11.18 26.34
CA ALA A 11 37.96 -10.59 27.35
C ALA A 11 37.89 -11.28 28.71
N ILE A 12 36.74 -11.87 29.07
CA ILE A 12 36.54 -12.59 30.34
C ILE A 12 36.89 -14.10 30.22
N GLY A 13 37.17 -14.59 29.01
CA GLY A 13 37.50 -16.01 28.77
C GLY A 13 36.30 -16.97 28.87
N GLN A 14 35.05 -16.44 28.87
CA GLN A 14 33.82 -17.21 28.96
C GLN A 14 33.08 -17.23 27.62
N LEU A 15 33.72 -17.76 26.61
CA LEU A 15 33.24 -17.87 25.25
C LEU A 15 31.81 -18.50 25.10
N PRO A 16 31.47 -19.58 25.85
CA PRO A 16 30.13 -20.17 25.75
C PRO A 16 29.00 -19.25 26.26
N LEU A 17 29.26 -18.45 27.29
CA LEU A 17 28.31 -17.49 27.83
C LEU A 17 28.04 -16.33 26.86
N ALA A 18 29.07 -15.85 26.17
CA ALA A 18 28.95 -14.81 25.16
C ALA A 18 28.12 -15.27 23.95
N LEU A 19 28.34 -16.51 23.48
CA LEU A 19 27.54 -17.11 22.40
C LEU A 19 26.06 -17.24 22.78
N LEU A 20 25.80 -17.67 24.01
CA LEU A 20 24.43 -17.81 24.52
C LEU A 20 23.71 -16.44 24.59
N ALA A 21 24.39 -15.39 25.05
CA ALA A 21 23.86 -14.04 25.09
C ALA A 21 23.51 -13.50 23.69
N VAL A 22 24.39 -13.72 22.71
CA VAL A 22 24.13 -13.34 21.30
C VAL A 22 22.92 -14.10 20.74
N LEU A 23 22.80 -15.38 21.02
CA LEU A 23 21.70 -16.21 20.56
C LEU A 23 20.36 -15.72 21.15
N ILE A 24 20.32 -15.39 22.43
CA ILE A 24 19.13 -14.80 23.08
C ILE A 24 18.75 -13.45 22.46
N GLN A 25 19.73 -12.59 22.16
CA GLN A 25 19.47 -11.30 21.53
C GLN A 25 18.94 -11.45 20.11
N VAL A 26 19.48 -12.35 19.32
CA VAL A 26 18.98 -12.64 17.96
C VAL A 26 17.57 -13.19 18.02
N LEU A 27 17.31 -14.14 18.91
CA LEU A 27 15.96 -14.71 19.09
C LEU A 27 14.96 -13.66 19.58
N GLY A 28 15.34 -12.84 20.55
CA GLY A 28 14.52 -11.75 21.07
C GLY A 28 14.22 -10.69 20.00
N GLY A 29 15.21 -10.32 19.20
CA GLY A 29 15.03 -9.42 18.06
C GLY A 29 14.11 -10.00 16.98
N PHE A 30 14.25 -11.29 16.69
CA PHE A 30 13.36 -11.99 15.77
C PHE A 30 11.92 -12.03 16.29
N LEU A 31 11.72 -12.40 17.55
CA LEU A 31 10.39 -12.41 18.18
C LEU A 31 9.78 -11.01 18.26
N ALA A 32 10.56 -9.96 18.53
CA ALA A 32 10.07 -8.58 18.52
C ALA A 32 9.65 -8.12 17.12
N ALA A 33 10.40 -8.49 16.08
CA ALA A 33 10.12 -8.13 14.70
C ALA A 33 8.89 -8.89 14.13
N PHE A 34 8.74 -10.16 14.47
CA PHE A 34 7.71 -11.03 13.91
C PHE A 34 6.58 -11.37 14.88
N GLY A 35 6.80 -11.23 16.19
CA GLY A 35 5.85 -11.54 17.25
C GLY A 35 4.82 -10.45 17.54
N GLY A 36 4.78 -9.38 16.72
CA GLY A 36 3.74 -8.35 16.84
C GLY A 36 2.35 -8.99 16.81
N ARG A 37 1.72 -9.13 17.99
CA ARG A 37 0.34 -9.63 18.12
C ARG A 37 -0.58 -8.69 17.36
N ARG A 38 -0.92 -9.07 16.14
CA ARG A 38 -2.00 -8.40 15.41
C ARG A 38 -3.27 -8.66 16.20
N THR A 39 -3.98 -7.60 16.56
CA THR A 39 -5.31 -7.71 17.16
C THR A 39 -6.21 -8.53 16.23
N GLU A 40 -7.21 -9.18 16.78
CA GLU A 40 -8.15 -10.01 16.02
C GLU A 40 -8.83 -9.17 14.93
N GLU A 41 -9.19 -7.95 15.25
CA GLU A 41 -9.72 -6.94 14.31
C GLU A 41 -8.72 -6.63 13.17
N GLY A 42 -7.43 -6.45 13.49
CA GLY A 42 -6.40 -6.24 12.48
C GLY A 42 -6.18 -7.44 11.56
N ARG A 43 -6.39 -8.68 12.06
CA ARG A 43 -6.35 -9.89 11.26
C ARG A 43 -7.55 -9.99 10.32
N MET A 44 -8.76 -9.66 10.81
CA MET A 44 -9.97 -9.62 9.99
C MET A 44 -9.87 -8.55 8.90
N ALA A 45 -9.47 -7.32 9.25
CA ALA A 45 -9.28 -6.24 8.29
C ALA A 45 -8.24 -6.60 7.20
N MET A 46 -7.14 -7.24 7.59
CA MET A 46 -6.16 -7.71 6.63
C MET A 46 -6.70 -8.84 5.75
N GLY A 47 -7.48 -9.76 6.31
CA GLY A 47 -8.14 -10.83 5.57
C GLY A 47 -9.09 -10.27 4.50
N GLN A 48 -9.91 -9.28 4.85
CA GLN A 48 -10.80 -8.58 3.94
C GLN A 48 -10.03 -7.86 2.83
N THR A 49 -8.97 -7.14 3.19
CA THR A 49 -8.11 -6.42 2.24
C THR A 49 -7.42 -7.36 1.25
N LEU A 50 -6.90 -8.50 1.72
CA LEU A 50 -6.29 -9.51 0.86
C LEU A 50 -7.31 -10.20 -0.04
N SER A 51 -8.52 -10.47 0.46
CA SER A 51 -9.61 -11.05 -0.34
C SER A 51 -10.05 -10.08 -1.44
N LEU A 52 -10.21 -8.78 -1.13
CA LEU A 52 -10.53 -7.75 -2.11
C LEU A 52 -9.45 -7.67 -3.20
N ARG A 53 -8.18 -7.61 -2.81
CA ARG A 53 -7.05 -7.63 -3.76
C ARG A 53 -7.10 -8.85 -4.68
N ARG A 54 -7.37 -10.02 -4.12
CA ARG A 54 -7.46 -11.28 -4.87
C ARG A 54 -8.63 -11.26 -5.85
N ASN A 55 -9.78 -10.74 -5.43
CA ASN A 55 -10.98 -10.61 -6.25
C ASN A 55 -10.74 -9.65 -7.41
N LEU A 56 -10.20 -8.44 -7.15
CA LEU A 56 -9.88 -7.46 -8.18
C LEU A 56 -8.87 -7.99 -9.22
N ARG A 57 -7.92 -8.82 -8.80
CA ARG A 57 -6.96 -9.45 -9.73
C ARG A 57 -7.55 -10.59 -10.54
N LYS A 58 -8.54 -11.31 -10.00
CA LYS A 58 -9.08 -12.53 -10.61
C LYS A 58 -10.43 -12.33 -11.29
N ILE A 59 -11.05 -11.16 -11.13
CA ILE A 59 -12.34 -10.85 -11.74
C ILE A 59 -12.33 -11.19 -13.23
N SER A 60 -13.35 -11.89 -13.71
CA SER A 60 -13.46 -12.23 -15.12
C SER A 60 -13.97 -11.04 -15.96
N VAL A 61 -13.66 -11.06 -17.25
CA VAL A 61 -14.13 -10.00 -18.16
C VAL A 61 -15.67 -9.97 -18.23
N SER A 62 -16.31 -11.15 -18.20
CA SER A 62 -17.78 -11.26 -18.21
C SER A 62 -18.43 -10.65 -16.96
N GLN A 63 -17.83 -10.89 -15.79
CA GLN A 63 -18.29 -10.28 -14.53
C GLN A 63 -18.12 -8.76 -14.54
N VAL A 64 -16.99 -8.25 -15.05
CA VAL A 64 -16.78 -6.81 -15.20
C VAL A 64 -17.84 -6.20 -16.11
N GLN A 65 -18.13 -6.83 -17.24
CA GLN A 65 -19.17 -6.34 -18.17
C GLN A 65 -20.56 -6.32 -17.53
N GLN A 66 -20.89 -7.31 -16.71
CA GLN A 66 -22.15 -7.35 -15.99
C GLN A 66 -22.21 -6.23 -14.94
N LEU A 67 -21.18 -6.08 -14.12
CA LEU A 67 -21.08 -5.03 -13.10
C LEU A 67 -21.15 -3.62 -13.71
N CYS A 68 -20.51 -3.42 -14.87
CA CYS A 68 -20.60 -2.14 -15.58
C CYS A 68 -21.98 -1.87 -16.22
N ARG A 69 -22.79 -2.89 -16.50
CA ARG A 69 -24.18 -2.71 -16.92
C ARG A 69 -25.06 -2.29 -15.74
N ASP A 70 -24.82 -2.89 -14.57
CA ASP A 70 -25.59 -2.60 -13.35
C ASP A 70 -25.16 -1.27 -12.74
N ASN A 71 -23.86 -0.96 -12.76
CA ASN A 71 -23.29 0.31 -12.31
C ASN A 71 -22.24 0.81 -13.32
N PRO A 72 -22.56 1.81 -14.16
CA PRO A 72 -21.61 2.39 -15.11
C PRO A 72 -20.38 3.02 -14.45
N GLU A 73 -20.50 3.47 -13.20
CA GLU A 73 -19.42 4.11 -12.43
C GLU A 73 -18.53 3.11 -11.69
N PHE A 74 -18.83 1.81 -11.74
CA PHE A 74 -18.13 0.73 -11.05
C PHE A 74 -16.60 0.81 -11.19
N PHE A 75 -16.11 1.20 -12.37
CA PHE A 75 -14.66 1.38 -12.56
C PHE A 75 -14.09 2.46 -11.64
N PHE A 76 -14.74 3.61 -11.56
CA PHE A 76 -14.28 4.75 -10.78
C PHE A 76 -14.39 4.51 -9.27
N ASP A 77 -15.38 3.75 -8.84
CA ASP A 77 -15.56 3.37 -7.44
C ASP A 77 -14.45 2.43 -6.97
N MET A 78 -13.99 1.51 -7.85
CA MET A 78 -13.00 0.48 -7.49
C MET A 78 -11.55 0.85 -7.78
N VAL A 79 -11.30 1.88 -8.61
CA VAL A 79 -9.93 2.29 -8.96
C VAL A 79 -9.11 2.75 -7.77
N PRO A 80 -9.62 3.55 -6.82
CA PRO A 80 -8.84 3.97 -5.66
C PRO A 80 -8.34 2.76 -4.85
N ASP A 81 -9.22 1.79 -4.61
CA ASP A 81 -8.88 0.56 -3.88
C ASP A 81 -7.88 -0.30 -4.67
N ALA A 82 -8.09 -0.44 -5.98
CA ALA A 82 -7.16 -1.18 -6.85
C ALA A 82 -5.75 -0.56 -6.86
N MET A 83 -5.66 0.78 -6.81
CA MET A 83 -4.39 1.51 -6.74
C MET A 83 -3.73 1.36 -5.36
N ALA A 84 -4.48 1.53 -4.28
CA ALA A 84 -4.00 1.34 -2.92
C ALA A 84 -3.45 -0.09 -2.70
N LEU A 85 -4.09 -1.09 -3.31
CA LEU A 85 -3.70 -2.50 -3.24
C LEU A 85 -2.63 -2.90 -4.26
N GLY A 86 -2.20 -1.98 -5.13
CA GLY A 86 -1.20 -2.24 -6.17
C GLY A 86 -1.64 -3.29 -7.20
N CYS A 87 -2.93 -3.36 -7.52
CA CYS A 87 -3.50 -4.28 -8.50
C CYS A 87 -4.22 -3.58 -9.66
N ASP A 88 -4.13 -2.25 -9.74
CA ASP A 88 -4.76 -1.39 -10.74
C ASP A 88 -4.44 -1.81 -12.20
N ALA A 89 -3.19 -2.16 -12.51
CA ALA A 89 -2.80 -2.60 -13.84
C ALA A 89 -3.47 -3.94 -14.24
N ALA A 90 -3.66 -4.85 -13.27
CA ALA A 90 -4.36 -6.11 -13.52
C ALA A 90 -5.87 -5.89 -13.66
N PHE A 91 -6.43 -5.02 -12.82
CA PHE A 91 -7.83 -4.63 -12.85
C PHE A 91 -8.18 -3.91 -14.16
N ALA A 92 -7.42 -2.88 -14.56
CA ALA A 92 -7.65 -2.13 -15.80
C ALA A 92 -7.61 -3.02 -17.06
N ARG A 93 -6.77 -4.06 -17.08
CA ARG A 93 -6.71 -5.02 -18.21
C ARG A 93 -8.04 -5.75 -18.43
N ARG A 94 -8.87 -5.92 -17.40
CA ARG A 94 -10.17 -6.62 -17.49
C ARG A 94 -11.23 -5.81 -18.24
N PHE A 95 -11.09 -4.49 -18.28
CA PHE A 95 -11.97 -3.59 -19.04
C PHE A 95 -11.62 -3.56 -20.54
N GLY A 96 -10.46 -4.13 -20.93
CA GLY A 96 -10.04 -4.19 -22.32
C GLY A 96 -9.80 -2.81 -22.95
N LYS A 97 -10.25 -2.66 -24.20
CA LYS A 97 -10.15 -1.40 -24.97
C LYS A 97 -11.44 -0.57 -24.90
N SER A 98 -12.42 -0.97 -24.11
CA SER A 98 -13.67 -0.22 -23.97
C SER A 98 -13.40 1.17 -23.43
N LYS A 99 -14.06 2.16 -24.03
CA LYS A 99 -14.05 3.54 -23.53
C LYS A 99 -14.87 3.60 -22.25
N LEU A 100 -14.31 4.25 -21.24
CA LEU A 100 -15.01 4.46 -19.98
C LEU A 100 -16.06 5.58 -20.13
N PRO A 101 -17.12 5.58 -19.31
CA PRO A 101 -18.02 6.72 -19.18
C PRO A 101 -17.25 7.95 -18.67
N VAL A 102 -17.90 9.10 -18.71
CA VAL A 102 -17.30 10.33 -18.15
C VAL A 102 -17.13 10.17 -16.66
N CYS A 103 -15.92 10.48 -16.16
CA CYS A 103 -15.64 10.40 -14.73
C CYS A 103 -16.47 11.44 -13.97
N PRO A 104 -17.23 11.04 -12.94
CA PRO A 104 -18.03 11.98 -12.16
C PRO A 104 -17.22 12.93 -11.30
N TYR A 105 -15.99 12.53 -10.93
CA TYR A 105 -15.15 13.25 -9.98
C TYR A 105 -14.14 14.21 -10.62
N ILE A 106 -13.85 14.07 -11.92
CA ILE A 106 -12.83 14.85 -12.62
C ILE A 106 -13.41 15.48 -13.88
N GLN A 107 -13.56 16.79 -13.86
CA GLN A 107 -13.97 17.58 -15.02
C GLN A 107 -12.74 18.04 -15.82
N ALA A 108 -12.12 17.16 -16.59
CA ALA A 108 -11.06 17.53 -17.51
C ALA A 108 -11.56 17.42 -18.97
N ARG A 109 -11.17 18.39 -19.80
CA ARG A 109 -11.64 18.47 -21.20
C ARG A 109 -11.37 17.23 -22.03
N ASP A 110 -10.31 16.49 -21.74
CA ASP A 110 -9.84 15.34 -22.53
C ASP A 110 -10.16 13.95 -21.94
N THR A 111 -10.91 13.86 -20.84
CA THR A 111 -11.18 12.57 -20.17
C THR A 111 -12.29 11.74 -20.82
N ARG A 112 -13.00 12.31 -21.78
CA ARG A 112 -14.19 11.67 -22.40
C ARG A 112 -13.90 10.43 -23.26
N SER A 113 -12.65 10.11 -23.56
CA SER A 113 -12.27 9.01 -24.44
C SER A 113 -11.20 8.09 -23.90
N LEU A 114 -10.87 8.18 -22.60
CA LEU A 114 -9.78 7.40 -22.01
C LEU A 114 -10.20 5.96 -21.78
N THR A 115 -9.29 5.04 -22.07
CA THR A 115 -9.41 3.64 -21.68
C THR A 115 -9.03 3.44 -20.21
N ALA A 116 -9.49 2.34 -19.60
CA ALA A 116 -9.16 2.02 -18.20
C ALA A 116 -7.65 2.04 -17.91
N LYS A 117 -6.85 1.56 -18.86
CA LYS A 117 -5.38 1.57 -18.75
C LYS A 117 -4.81 2.98 -18.73
N GLN A 118 -5.27 3.85 -19.62
CA GLN A 118 -4.84 5.24 -19.70
C GLN A 118 -5.24 6.02 -18.44
N TRP A 119 -6.44 5.75 -17.92
CA TRP A 119 -6.91 6.31 -16.65
C TRP A 119 -5.98 5.95 -15.48
N CYS A 120 -5.67 4.67 -15.31
CA CYS A 120 -4.77 4.25 -14.24
C CYS A 120 -3.36 4.85 -14.39
N GLN A 121 -2.85 5.01 -15.62
CA GLN A 121 -1.56 5.66 -15.87
C GLN A 121 -1.59 7.15 -15.49
N LEU A 122 -2.65 7.86 -15.87
CA LEU A 122 -2.86 9.27 -15.54
C LEU A 122 -2.92 9.47 -14.02
N MET A 123 -3.71 8.66 -13.32
CA MET A 123 -3.85 8.74 -11.86
C MET A 123 -2.51 8.43 -11.15
N ARG A 124 -1.73 7.45 -11.63
CA ARG A 124 -0.39 7.20 -11.10
C ARG A 124 0.51 8.41 -11.28
N GLY A 125 0.54 9.02 -12.46
CA GLY A 125 1.34 10.22 -12.70
C GLY A 125 0.97 11.37 -11.75
N ILE A 126 -0.31 11.54 -11.45
CA ILE A 126 -0.80 12.52 -10.47
C ILE A 126 -0.29 12.16 -9.07
N LEU A 127 -0.46 10.92 -8.62
CA LEU A 127 -0.02 10.46 -7.30
C LEU A 127 1.50 10.59 -7.14
N ASP A 128 2.26 10.20 -8.15
CA ASP A 128 3.73 10.34 -8.14
C ASP A 128 4.16 11.80 -8.05
N SER A 129 3.48 12.69 -8.78
CA SER A 129 3.74 14.13 -8.71
C SER A 129 3.42 14.71 -7.33
N MET A 130 2.32 14.29 -6.71
CA MET A 130 1.94 14.67 -5.35
C MET A 130 2.95 14.17 -4.32
N THR A 131 3.36 12.92 -4.41
CA THR A 131 4.37 12.33 -3.53
C THR A 131 5.73 13.01 -3.67
N ALA A 132 6.12 13.35 -4.90
CA ALA A 132 7.35 14.09 -5.15
C ALA A 132 7.32 15.51 -4.56
N ARG A 133 6.16 16.17 -4.57
CA ARG A 133 5.96 17.46 -3.89
C ARG A 133 6.03 17.32 -2.37
N GLN A 134 5.40 16.31 -1.80
CA GLN A 134 5.47 16.05 -0.35
C GLN A 134 6.89 15.79 0.14
N LYS A 135 7.69 15.02 -0.62
CA LYS A 135 9.11 14.79 -0.30
C LYS A 135 9.97 16.05 -0.31
N LYS A 136 9.59 17.05 -1.11
CA LYS A 136 10.29 18.35 -1.19
C LYS A 136 9.80 19.36 -0.15
N MET A 137 8.72 19.08 0.56
CA MET A 137 8.18 19.98 1.57
C MET A 137 9.00 19.84 2.86
N PRO A 138 9.65 20.91 3.35
CA PRO A 138 10.42 20.87 4.59
C PRO A 138 9.47 20.49 5.75
N LEU A 139 10.00 19.72 6.70
CA LEU A 139 9.24 19.20 7.86
C LEU A 139 8.58 20.34 8.67
N ASP A 140 9.21 21.51 8.68
CA ASP A 140 8.75 22.70 9.39
C ASP A 140 7.46 23.29 8.81
N SER A 141 7.27 23.23 7.49
CA SER A 141 6.03 23.69 6.86
C SER A 141 4.86 22.75 7.16
N PHE A 142 5.11 21.44 7.27
CA PHE A 142 4.10 20.47 7.68
C PHE A 142 3.66 20.68 9.14
N ARG A 143 4.62 20.98 10.03
CA ARG A 143 4.35 21.32 11.44
C ARG A 143 3.54 22.60 11.59
N ALA A 144 3.83 23.62 10.79
CA ALA A 144 3.10 24.88 10.80
C ALA A 144 1.63 24.70 10.36
N VAL A 145 1.40 23.87 9.33
CA VAL A 145 0.05 23.53 8.86
C VAL A 145 -0.71 22.75 9.93
N MET A 146 -0.11 21.72 10.52
CA MET A 146 -0.76 20.92 11.57
C MET A 146 -1.12 21.74 12.80
N ASN A 147 -0.25 22.66 13.24
CA ASN A 147 -0.53 23.54 14.37
C ASN A 147 -1.68 24.54 14.10
N ASN A 148 -1.95 24.86 12.84
CA ASN A 148 -3.05 25.75 12.45
C ASN A 148 -4.42 25.02 12.42
N TYR A 149 -4.42 23.70 12.20
CA TYR A 149 -5.64 22.88 12.20
C TYR A 149 -6.02 22.32 13.59
N MET A 150 -5.10 22.37 14.58
CA MET A 150 -5.34 21.91 15.95
C MET A 150 -5.71 23.04 16.93
N LYS A 151 -5.91 24.28 16.46
CA LYS A 151 -6.50 25.39 17.21
C LYS A 151 -7.98 25.53 16.88
#